data_2ee7b1076abdf4eb53eac0efbecddab7
#
_entry.id   2ee7b1076abdf4eb53eac0efbecddab7
#
_cell.length_a   1.000
_cell.length_b   1.000
_cell.length_c   1.000
_cell.angle_alpha   90.00
_cell.angle_beta   90.00
_cell.angle_gamma   90.00
#
_symmetry.space_group_name_H-M   'P 1'
#
loop_
_entity.id
_entity.type
_entity.pdbx_description
1 polymer ?
#
loop_
_entity_poly.entity_id
_entity_poly.type
_entity_poly.pdbx_seq_one_letter_code
_entity_poly.pdbx_strand_id
1 'polypeptide(L)'
;MAFQRISWEEAYDEIVTRFQRVIQTYGSEAILPYSFYGNMGILNSEGMDRRFFHKLGASFLDRTICNSAGAQGFRYTMGANKGIDPEETIYSKLILIWGCNAVSTNLHQVLYANEAKKRGAKIVVIDTHRNRTAKWADCFLQIRPGTDAALALGLMHVLIQENLIDTDFIQKYTIGFEELKKEALAYTPSITAKWTGLSEEEILLLARLYGQTTPSFIRIGNGLQHHENGGMAVRAIACLPALTGQWGIRGGGALKGNSGFFPFHRYKIQRPDLHQNPRAYTINMNQLGNALLDRSRPIKVLFVYNSNPAQVAPDQQKVRAGLLRDDLFTVVHDHFLTDTCRYADIVLPATTHFENWDLYKSYWHLYLQLHEPVIPPQGEAKSNFTLFKELAERMGFDDVAFRVTEEEMIKEIVEDIGIDYDELKKKGYVKIGAANNTFPQYIPTPSKKVEFYSERMKKEGLPPVPVFTPIQPMEKKFPLMLISGPNHQFLNSTFGNIAALKKLEGKPRLQIHPKDAIQRGIKTDDMVIVYNQRGRCRLSANVTEDCLEGTAVIQGLWWDDEQSGFQSVNVLTSQQLADMGGGACFFSTFVEVQKASQ
;
A
#
# COMPACT_ATOMS: atom_id res chain seq x y z
N MET A 1 -11.79 -23.57 -18.03
CA MET A 1 -11.46 -24.65 -17.08
C MET A 1 -12.76 -25.17 -16.48
N ALA A 2 -12.91 -26.49 -16.38
CA ALA A 2 -14.00 -27.11 -15.66
C ALA A 2 -13.45 -27.57 -14.31
N PHE A 3 -13.88 -26.97 -13.21
CA PHE A 3 -13.63 -27.52 -11.87
C PHE A 3 -14.63 -28.61 -11.58
N GLN A 4 -14.16 -29.67 -10.91
CA GLN A 4 -15.03 -30.68 -10.32
C GLN A 4 -15.23 -30.35 -8.85
N ARG A 5 -16.49 -30.38 -8.37
CA ARG A 5 -16.78 -30.22 -6.95
C ARG A 5 -16.30 -31.44 -6.19
N ILE A 6 -15.59 -31.21 -5.10
CA ILE A 6 -15.15 -32.23 -4.13
C ILE A 6 -15.63 -31.82 -2.74
N SER A 7 -15.60 -32.73 -1.79
CA SER A 7 -15.87 -32.45 -0.38
C SER A 7 -14.67 -31.73 0.28
N TRP A 8 -14.91 -31.12 1.45
CA TRP A 8 -13.82 -30.58 2.27
C TRP A 8 -12.83 -31.67 2.72
N GLU A 9 -13.33 -32.90 3.01
CA GLU A 9 -12.48 -34.02 3.38
C GLU A 9 -11.50 -34.37 2.25
N GLU A 10 -12.01 -34.56 1.03
CA GLU A 10 -11.18 -34.84 -0.14
C GLU A 10 -10.17 -33.70 -0.41
N ALA A 11 -10.59 -32.42 -0.24
CA ALA A 11 -9.70 -31.28 -0.41
C ALA A 11 -8.57 -31.28 0.62
N TYR A 12 -8.88 -31.53 1.89
CA TYR A 12 -7.88 -31.61 2.94
C TYR A 12 -6.92 -32.77 2.75
N ASP A 13 -7.42 -33.95 2.40
CA ASP A 13 -6.60 -35.14 2.16
C ASP A 13 -5.59 -34.90 1.04
N GLU A 14 -6.02 -34.27 -0.06
CA GLU A 14 -5.13 -33.93 -1.18
C GLU A 14 -4.09 -32.87 -0.74
N ILE A 15 -4.51 -31.80 -0.06
CA ILE A 15 -3.60 -30.73 0.41
C ILE A 15 -2.54 -31.32 1.36
N VAL A 16 -2.95 -32.12 2.36
CA VAL A 16 -2.05 -32.73 3.33
C VAL A 16 -1.08 -33.69 2.65
N THR A 17 -1.58 -34.53 1.76
CA THR A 17 -0.76 -35.48 0.97
C THR A 17 0.29 -34.74 0.15
N ARG A 18 -0.09 -33.66 -0.55
CA ARG A 18 0.84 -32.83 -1.33
C ARG A 18 1.87 -32.14 -0.45
N PHE A 19 1.45 -31.59 0.68
CA PHE A 19 2.37 -30.96 1.64
C PHE A 19 3.40 -31.96 2.15
N GLN A 20 2.97 -33.12 2.62
CA GLN A 20 3.87 -34.18 3.11
C GLN A 20 4.86 -34.63 2.04
N ARG A 21 4.39 -34.84 0.80
CA ARG A 21 5.25 -35.22 -0.32
C ARG A 21 6.29 -34.15 -0.63
N VAL A 22 5.89 -32.86 -0.66
CA VAL A 22 6.82 -31.74 -0.91
C VAL A 22 7.82 -31.61 0.22
N ILE A 23 7.40 -31.72 1.48
CA ILE A 23 8.27 -31.64 2.64
C ILE A 23 9.34 -32.76 2.59
N GLN A 24 8.92 -33.99 2.27
CA GLN A 24 9.85 -35.13 2.15
C GLN A 24 10.85 -34.96 1.01
N THR A 25 10.43 -34.37 -0.13
CA THR A 25 11.24 -34.34 -1.34
C THR A 25 12.11 -33.07 -1.43
N TYR A 26 11.57 -31.91 -1.01
CA TYR A 26 12.17 -30.60 -1.25
C TYR A 26 12.42 -29.81 0.04
N GLY A 27 11.82 -30.22 1.16
CA GLY A 27 11.78 -29.47 2.41
C GLY A 27 10.55 -28.54 2.50
N SER A 28 10.19 -28.16 3.73
CA SER A 28 9.04 -27.28 3.98
C SER A 28 9.25 -25.85 3.47
N GLU A 29 10.49 -25.42 3.25
CA GLU A 29 10.81 -24.15 2.62
C GLU A 29 10.33 -24.05 1.16
N ALA A 30 10.01 -25.15 0.50
CA ALA A 30 9.41 -25.17 -0.83
C ALA A 30 7.89 -24.87 -0.82
N ILE A 31 7.31 -24.63 0.35
CA ILE A 31 5.91 -24.19 0.52
C ILE A 31 5.90 -22.68 0.79
N LEU A 32 5.13 -21.94 -0.02
CA LEU A 32 4.97 -20.49 0.11
C LEU A 32 3.53 -20.11 0.37
N PRO A 33 3.18 -19.58 1.56
CA PRO A 33 1.92 -18.87 1.75
C PRO A 33 1.97 -17.52 1.06
N TYR A 34 0.96 -17.19 0.25
CA TYR A 34 0.85 -15.90 -0.41
C TYR A 34 -0.47 -15.21 -0.04
N SER A 35 -0.37 -14.11 0.69
CA SER A 35 -1.55 -13.36 1.15
C SER A 35 -1.22 -11.91 1.37
N PHE A 36 -2.19 -11.03 1.26
CA PHE A 36 -2.17 -9.59 1.52
C PHE A 36 -2.90 -8.81 0.42
N TYR A 37 -3.79 -7.92 0.70
CA TYR A 37 -4.54 -7.65 1.92
C TYR A 37 -6.04 -7.72 1.60
N GLY A 38 -6.60 -8.89 1.40
CA GLY A 38 -8.05 -9.03 1.17
C GLY A 38 -8.82 -8.75 2.45
N ASN A 39 -8.69 -9.60 3.45
CA ASN A 39 -9.18 -9.38 4.80
C ASN A 39 -8.12 -8.64 5.64
N MET A 40 -8.52 -7.59 6.37
CA MET A 40 -7.64 -6.81 7.24
C MET A 40 -7.78 -7.14 8.72
N GLY A 41 -8.59 -8.13 9.07
CA GLY A 41 -8.78 -8.61 10.42
C GLY A 41 -7.52 -9.31 10.97
N ILE A 42 -7.29 -9.20 12.26
CA ILE A 42 -6.10 -9.75 12.92
C ILE A 42 -6.12 -11.28 12.88
N LEU A 43 -7.28 -11.90 13.15
CA LEU A 43 -7.38 -13.35 13.21
C LEU A 43 -7.22 -14.00 11.84
N ASN A 44 -7.91 -13.45 10.84
CA ASN A 44 -7.99 -14.04 9.51
C ASN A 44 -6.87 -13.59 8.55
N SER A 45 -5.93 -12.74 8.99
CA SER A 45 -4.78 -12.34 8.17
C SER A 45 -3.42 -12.39 8.85
N GLU A 46 -3.36 -12.44 10.18
CA GLU A 46 -2.10 -12.43 10.94
C GLU A 46 -2.14 -13.43 12.14
N GLY A 47 -3.14 -14.30 12.25
CA GLY A 47 -3.40 -15.16 13.37
C GLY A 47 -3.09 -16.64 13.12
N MET A 48 -4.14 -17.45 12.95
CA MET A 48 -4.03 -18.91 12.80
C MET A 48 -3.24 -19.32 11.55
N ASP A 49 -3.35 -18.55 10.45
CA ASP A 49 -2.55 -18.71 9.24
C ASP A 49 -1.04 -18.68 9.54
N ARG A 50 -0.60 -17.71 10.34
CA ARG A 50 0.82 -17.58 10.71
C ARG A 50 1.27 -18.72 11.59
N ARG A 51 0.48 -19.10 12.60
CA ARG A 51 0.77 -20.26 13.46
C ARG A 51 0.96 -21.52 12.64
N PHE A 52 0.06 -21.79 11.70
CA PHE A 52 0.11 -22.95 10.83
C PHE A 52 1.40 -22.99 9.99
N PHE A 53 1.68 -21.95 9.22
CA PHE A 53 2.86 -21.94 8.34
C PHE A 53 4.17 -21.86 9.12
N HIS A 54 4.19 -21.26 10.33
CA HIS A 54 5.33 -21.33 11.21
C HIS A 54 5.58 -22.77 11.65
N LYS A 55 4.57 -23.47 12.16
CA LYS A 55 4.72 -24.87 12.59
C LYS A 55 5.12 -25.79 11.44
N LEU A 56 4.59 -25.54 10.25
CA LEU A 56 4.96 -26.26 9.03
C LEU A 56 6.43 -26.03 8.64
N GLY A 57 7.04 -24.93 9.03
CA GLY A 57 8.39 -24.53 8.63
C GLY A 57 8.46 -23.99 7.20
N ALA A 58 7.36 -23.43 6.70
CA ALA A 58 7.26 -22.85 5.36
C ALA A 58 8.14 -21.60 5.18
N SER A 59 8.45 -21.23 3.95
CA SER A 59 9.08 -19.94 3.64
C SER A 59 8.17 -18.76 3.96
N PHE A 60 8.76 -17.60 4.22
CA PHE A 60 8.05 -16.40 4.61
C PHE A 60 7.67 -15.53 3.42
N LEU A 61 6.52 -14.87 3.52
CA LEU A 61 6.12 -13.80 2.60
C LEU A 61 6.34 -12.44 3.25
N ASP A 62 7.18 -11.60 2.63
CA ASP A 62 7.31 -10.19 3.00
C ASP A 62 6.21 -9.38 2.31
N ARG A 63 5.24 -8.90 3.10
CA ARG A 63 4.00 -8.26 2.64
C ARG A 63 4.23 -6.77 2.39
N THR A 64 4.86 -6.41 1.29
CA THR A 64 5.40 -5.06 1.01
C THR A 64 4.68 -4.27 -0.08
N ILE A 65 3.70 -4.84 -0.78
CA ILE A 65 3.09 -4.25 -1.98
C ILE A 65 2.39 -2.90 -1.72
N CYS A 66 1.88 -2.66 -0.51
CA CYS A 66 0.93 -1.56 -0.27
C CYS A 66 1.57 -0.28 0.29
N ASN A 67 2.33 -0.37 1.40
CA ASN A 67 2.69 0.80 2.21
C ASN A 67 4.15 0.80 2.70
N SER A 68 4.93 -0.21 2.40
CA SER A 68 6.21 -0.43 3.07
C SER A 68 7.26 0.64 2.79
N ALA A 69 7.40 1.11 1.55
CA ALA A 69 8.36 2.14 1.20
C ALA A 69 8.10 3.44 1.96
N GLY A 70 6.87 3.96 1.87
CA GLY A 70 6.51 5.21 2.54
C GLY A 70 6.49 5.09 4.06
N ALA A 71 6.02 3.94 4.62
CA ALA A 71 6.08 3.71 6.05
C ALA A 71 7.54 3.65 6.56
N GLN A 72 8.46 3.08 5.79
CA GLN A 72 9.87 3.04 6.14
C GLN A 72 10.50 4.44 6.09
N GLY A 73 10.23 5.22 5.03
CA GLY A 73 10.68 6.62 4.95
C GLY A 73 10.18 7.46 6.12
N PHE A 74 8.90 7.31 6.49
CA PHE A 74 8.34 7.99 7.65
C PHE A 74 8.99 7.54 8.98
N ARG A 75 9.27 6.24 9.14
CA ARG A 75 9.95 5.69 10.33
C ARG A 75 11.38 6.17 10.49
N TYR A 76 12.12 6.41 9.42
CA TYR A 76 13.48 6.96 9.52
C TYR A 76 13.50 8.39 10.07
N THR A 77 12.40 9.13 9.88
CA THR A 77 12.27 10.50 10.42
C THR A 77 11.62 10.49 11.81
N MET A 78 10.55 9.71 12.01
CA MET A 78 9.66 9.79 13.18
C MET A 78 9.79 8.61 14.15
N GLY A 79 10.55 7.56 13.80
CA GLY A 79 10.74 6.34 14.60
C GLY A 79 9.62 5.31 14.45
N ALA A 80 8.39 5.73 14.24
CA ALA A 80 7.22 4.86 14.07
C ALA A 80 6.26 5.40 13.01
N ASN A 81 5.40 4.53 12.49
CA ASN A 81 4.29 4.95 11.62
C ASN A 81 3.12 5.46 12.49
N LYS A 82 3.34 6.62 13.09
CA LYS A 82 2.40 7.34 13.97
C LYS A 82 2.33 8.79 13.51
N GLY A 83 1.19 9.19 12.98
CA GLY A 83 0.88 10.58 12.63
C GLY A 83 -0.05 11.23 13.67
N ILE A 84 -0.78 12.25 13.27
CA ILE A 84 -1.82 12.83 14.12
C ILE A 84 -3.08 11.97 14.11
N ASP A 85 -3.94 12.16 15.12
CA ASP A 85 -5.31 11.65 15.07
C ASP A 85 -6.05 12.37 13.93
N PRO A 86 -6.62 11.64 12.93
CA PRO A 86 -7.32 12.28 11.83
C PRO A 86 -8.51 13.14 12.23
N GLU A 87 -9.13 12.88 13.38
CA GLU A 87 -10.21 13.73 13.92
C GLU A 87 -9.73 15.16 14.24
N GLU A 88 -8.44 15.32 14.56
CA GLU A 88 -7.84 16.63 14.81
C GLU A 88 -7.75 17.52 13.55
N THR A 89 -7.90 16.93 12.36
CA THR A 89 -7.89 17.69 11.07
C THR A 89 -8.92 18.84 11.06
N ILE A 90 -10.02 18.71 11.79
CA ILE A 90 -11.06 19.75 11.88
C ILE A 90 -10.56 21.10 12.44
N TYR A 91 -9.39 21.10 13.11
CA TYR A 91 -8.74 22.29 13.67
C TYR A 91 -7.66 22.87 12.77
N SER A 92 -7.33 22.21 11.68
CA SER A 92 -6.34 22.71 10.71
C SER A 92 -6.83 23.97 10.01
N LYS A 93 -5.92 24.91 9.76
CA LYS A 93 -6.16 26.10 8.92
C LYS A 93 -5.67 25.90 7.49
N LEU A 94 -4.70 25.01 7.31
CA LEU A 94 -4.22 24.57 6.01
C LEU A 94 -4.13 23.05 5.99
N ILE A 95 -4.66 22.43 4.93
CA ILE A 95 -4.58 21.00 4.71
C ILE A 95 -3.91 20.76 3.36
N LEU A 96 -2.72 20.18 3.37
CA LEU A 96 -2.05 19.68 2.18
C LEU A 96 -2.40 18.21 1.98
N ILE A 97 -3.06 17.85 0.88
CA ILE A 97 -3.32 16.46 0.49
C ILE A 97 -2.34 16.10 -0.61
N TRP A 98 -1.34 15.30 -0.27
CA TRP A 98 -0.20 15.02 -1.13
C TRP A 98 -0.19 13.57 -1.59
N GLY A 99 -0.34 13.34 -2.91
CA GLY A 99 -0.35 12.01 -3.53
C GLY A 99 -1.48 11.09 -3.04
N CYS A 100 -2.67 11.66 -2.77
CA CYS A 100 -3.81 10.95 -2.23
C CYS A 100 -5.12 11.36 -2.90
N ASN A 101 -5.75 10.42 -3.62
CA ASN A 101 -7.11 10.63 -4.15
C ASN A 101 -8.17 10.40 -3.05
N ALA A 102 -8.18 11.27 -2.02
CA ALA A 102 -8.97 11.11 -0.80
C ALA A 102 -10.47 10.95 -1.06
N VAL A 103 -11.03 11.65 -2.05
CA VAL A 103 -12.45 11.55 -2.44
C VAL A 103 -12.83 10.15 -2.93
N SER A 104 -11.86 9.35 -3.40
CA SER A 104 -12.09 7.96 -3.81
C SER A 104 -11.61 6.93 -2.78
N THR A 105 -10.54 7.23 -2.02
CA THR A 105 -9.83 6.21 -1.25
C THR A 105 -9.71 6.51 0.24
N ASN A 106 -10.14 7.70 0.70
CA ASN A 106 -10.07 8.09 2.11
C ASN A 106 -11.21 9.06 2.48
N LEU A 107 -12.45 8.62 2.26
CA LEU A 107 -13.67 9.44 2.38
C LEU A 107 -13.82 10.09 3.76
N HIS A 108 -13.48 9.40 4.84
CA HIS A 108 -13.56 9.97 6.19
C HIS A 108 -12.61 11.16 6.39
N GLN A 109 -11.43 11.16 5.74
CA GLN A 109 -10.53 12.34 5.75
C GLN A 109 -11.19 13.54 5.06
N VAL A 110 -11.96 13.30 3.98
CA VAL A 110 -12.70 14.36 3.28
C VAL A 110 -13.79 14.96 4.17
N LEU A 111 -14.46 14.15 5.00
CA LEU A 111 -15.44 14.66 5.95
C LEU A 111 -14.80 15.63 6.95
N TYR A 112 -13.69 15.27 7.57
CA TYR A 112 -12.98 16.15 8.51
C TYR A 112 -12.38 17.38 7.81
N ALA A 113 -11.87 17.23 6.60
CA ALA A 113 -11.36 18.36 5.82
C ALA A 113 -12.50 19.34 5.44
N ASN A 114 -13.71 18.84 5.13
CA ASN A 114 -14.87 19.69 4.91
C ASN A 114 -15.28 20.46 6.18
N GLU A 115 -15.22 19.84 7.37
CA GLU A 115 -15.49 20.54 8.62
C GLU A 115 -14.43 21.62 8.89
N ALA A 116 -13.14 21.35 8.61
CA ALA A 116 -12.11 22.37 8.66
C ALA A 116 -12.37 23.51 7.67
N LYS A 117 -12.77 23.19 6.43
CA LYS A 117 -13.10 24.17 5.38
C LYS A 117 -14.25 25.10 5.79
N LYS A 118 -15.30 24.56 6.42
CA LYS A 118 -16.38 25.37 7.00
C LYS A 118 -15.88 26.38 8.05
N ARG A 119 -14.75 26.08 8.69
CA ARG A 119 -14.07 26.95 9.68
C ARG A 119 -12.99 27.86 9.04
N GLY A 120 -12.94 27.92 7.71
CA GLY A 120 -12.00 28.78 6.97
C GLY A 120 -10.67 28.14 6.60
N ALA A 121 -10.51 26.83 6.78
CA ALA A 121 -9.30 26.14 6.33
C ALA A 121 -9.18 26.12 4.81
N LYS A 122 -7.95 26.24 4.31
CA LYS A 122 -7.62 26.10 2.89
C LYS A 122 -7.16 24.68 2.60
N ILE A 123 -7.63 24.11 1.49
CA ILE A 123 -7.27 22.76 1.05
C ILE A 123 -6.45 22.87 -0.24
N VAL A 124 -5.21 22.39 -0.20
CA VAL A 124 -4.31 22.30 -1.35
C VAL A 124 -4.05 20.83 -1.66
N VAL A 125 -4.25 20.44 -2.92
CA VAL A 125 -3.93 19.09 -3.39
C VAL A 125 -2.67 19.14 -4.27
N ILE A 126 -1.72 18.25 -3.98
CA ILE A 126 -0.50 18.05 -4.76
C ILE A 126 -0.56 16.63 -5.30
N ASP A 127 -0.68 16.47 -6.62
CA ASP A 127 -0.82 15.16 -7.27
C ASP A 127 -0.33 15.25 -8.73
N THR A 128 -0.14 14.11 -9.36
CA THR A 128 0.29 13.98 -10.76
C THR A 128 -0.89 13.98 -11.74
N HIS A 129 -2.09 13.73 -11.25
CA HIS A 129 -3.32 13.59 -12.02
C HIS A 129 -4.44 14.43 -11.41
N ARG A 130 -5.18 15.17 -12.25
CA ARG A 130 -6.34 15.98 -11.82
C ARG A 130 -7.56 15.08 -11.53
N ASN A 131 -7.43 14.27 -10.48
CA ASN A 131 -8.45 13.33 -10.00
C ASN A 131 -9.62 14.04 -9.29
N ARG A 132 -10.55 13.26 -8.72
CA ARG A 132 -11.73 13.81 -8.00
C ARG A 132 -11.34 14.67 -6.80
N THR A 133 -10.25 14.36 -6.13
CA THR A 133 -9.76 15.14 -4.98
C THR A 133 -9.20 16.48 -5.44
N ALA A 134 -8.45 16.50 -6.53
CA ALA A 134 -7.95 17.73 -7.15
C ALA A 134 -9.09 18.67 -7.59
N LYS A 135 -10.20 18.11 -8.12
CA LYS A 135 -11.37 18.88 -8.53
C LYS A 135 -12.21 19.43 -7.36
N TRP A 136 -12.07 18.84 -6.18
CA TRP A 136 -12.76 19.26 -4.95
C TRP A 136 -11.97 20.30 -4.14
N ALA A 137 -10.65 20.36 -4.28
CA ALA A 137 -9.76 21.23 -3.53
C ALA A 137 -9.92 22.71 -3.89
N ASP A 138 -9.42 23.61 -3.01
CA ASP A 138 -9.36 25.06 -3.27
C ASP A 138 -8.22 25.41 -4.22
N CYS A 139 -7.13 24.60 -4.22
CA CYS A 139 -5.97 24.75 -5.07
C CYS A 139 -5.44 23.37 -5.45
N PHE A 140 -5.02 23.22 -6.69
CA PHE A 140 -4.39 22.01 -7.22
C PHE A 140 -3.05 22.33 -7.85
N LEU A 141 -2.00 21.68 -7.37
CA LEU A 141 -0.65 21.75 -7.92
C LEU A 141 -0.31 20.43 -8.58
N GLN A 142 -0.20 20.44 -9.90
CA GLN A 142 0.06 19.24 -10.69
C GLN A 142 1.56 19.07 -10.92
N ILE A 143 2.17 18.08 -10.29
CA ILE A 143 3.60 17.82 -10.37
C ILE A 143 3.92 16.63 -11.28
N ARG A 144 5.11 16.61 -11.87
CA ARG A 144 5.61 15.44 -12.60
C ARG A 144 5.73 14.24 -11.66
N PRO A 145 5.35 13.04 -12.10
CA PRO A 145 5.43 11.84 -11.26
C PRO A 145 6.85 11.60 -10.73
N GLY A 146 6.96 11.20 -9.45
CA GLY A 146 8.23 10.88 -8.80
C GLY A 146 9.11 12.07 -8.44
N THR A 147 8.58 13.31 -8.49
CA THR A 147 9.34 14.53 -8.15
C THR A 147 8.98 15.11 -6.77
N ASP A 148 8.26 14.37 -5.97
CA ASP A 148 7.75 14.78 -4.65
C ASP A 148 8.88 15.19 -3.70
N ALA A 149 10.00 14.45 -3.67
CA ALA A 149 11.16 14.81 -2.85
C ALA A 149 11.79 16.13 -3.30
N ALA A 150 11.87 16.38 -4.62
CA ALA A 150 12.38 17.66 -5.14
C ALA A 150 11.50 18.83 -4.72
N LEU A 151 10.15 18.66 -4.78
CA LEU A 151 9.23 19.69 -4.29
C LEU A 151 9.40 19.92 -2.79
N ALA A 152 9.45 18.86 -1.97
CA ALA A 152 9.61 19.00 -0.54
C ALA A 152 10.92 19.71 -0.16
N LEU A 153 12.03 19.37 -0.82
CA LEU A 153 13.33 20.06 -0.63
C LEU A 153 13.29 21.52 -1.11
N GLY A 154 12.60 21.79 -2.22
CA GLY A 154 12.37 23.18 -2.68
C GLY A 154 11.54 24.02 -1.71
N LEU A 155 10.50 23.42 -1.11
CA LEU A 155 9.75 24.10 -0.04
C LEU A 155 10.64 24.38 1.16
N MET A 156 11.48 23.41 1.58
CA MET A 156 12.44 23.60 2.68
C MET A 156 13.45 24.72 2.37
N HIS A 157 13.94 24.80 1.12
CA HIS A 157 14.79 25.89 0.68
C HIS A 157 14.16 27.25 0.97
N VAL A 158 12.93 27.47 0.50
CA VAL A 158 12.23 28.75 0.68
C VAL A 158 11.95 29.02 2.16
N LEU A 159 11.47 28.01 2.91
CA LEU A 159 11.21 28.13 4.35
C LEU A 159 12.46 28.57 5.13
N ILE A 160 13.62 28.02 4.79
CA ILE A 160 14.91 28.36 5.43
C ILE A 160 15.36 29.73 5.00
N GLN A 161 15.32 30.06 3.71
CA GLN A 161 15.80 31.35 3.19
C GLN A 161 14.95 32.53 3.67
N GLU A 162 13.65 32.36 3.80
CA GLU A 162 12.73 33.40 4.25
C GLU A 162 12.50 33.40 5.77
N ASN A 163 13.26 32.59 6.52
CA ASN A 163 13.14 32.42 7.97
C ASN A 163 11.72 32.09 8.45
N LEU A 164 11.04 31.19 7.70
CA LEU A 164 9.72 30.66 8.00
C LEU A 164 9.78 29.30 8.74
N ILE A 165 10.88 29.06 9.44
CA ILE A 165 11.13 27.85 10.25
C ILE A 165 10.96 28.14 11.74
N ASP A 166 10.64 27.13 12.53
CA ASP A 166 10.59 27.22 13.99
C ASP A 166 11.94 26.77 14.58
N THR A 167 12.82 27.74 14.85
CA THR A 167 14.17 27.49 15.36
C THR A 167 14.16 26.85 16.75
N ASP A 168 13.22 27.21 17.62
CA ASP A 168 13.12 26.69 18.97
C ASP A 168 12.70 25.19 18.92
N PHE A 169 11.73 24.85 18.08
CA PHE A 169 11.33 23.48 17.86
C PHE A 169 12.49 22.65 17.29
N ILE A 170 13.20 23.18 16.29
CA ILE A 170 14.33 22.51 15.63
C ILE A 170 15.41 22.19 16.65
N GLN A 171 15.85 23.16 17.45
CA GLN A 171 16.90 22.97 18.46
C GLN A 171 16.51 21.93 19.51
N LYS A 172 15.27 21.99 19.98
CA LYS A 172 14.80 21.16 21.09
C LYS A 172 14.45 19.72 20.67
N TYR A 173 13.81 19.55 19.51
CA TYR A 173 13.15 18.30 19.15
C TYR A 173 13.68 17.62 17.89
N THR A 174 14.74 18.16 17.25
CA THR A 174 15.30 17.56 16.03
C THR A 174 16.80 17.33 16.13
N ILE A 175 17.34 16.52 15.21
CA ILE A 175 18.78 16.38 14.96
C ILE A 175 19.05 16.43 13.46
N GLY A 176 20.26 16.87 13.06
CA GLY A 176 20.71 16.90 11.67
C GLY A 176 20.15 18.03 10.84
N PHE A 177 19.83 19.16 11.47
CA PHE A 177 19.29 20.32 10.76
C PHE A 177 20.31 20.94 9.79
N GLU A 178 21.58 21.06 10.16
CA GLU A 178 22.59 21.69 9.29
C GLU A 178 22.86 20.83 8.04
N GLU A 179 22.83 19.49 8.18
CA GLU A 179 22.97 18.58 7.05
C GLU A 179 21.75 18.66 6.12
N LEU A 180 20.53 18.69 6.67
CA LEU A 180 19.31 18.89 5.89
C LEU A 180 19.31 20.25 5.19
N LYS A 181 19.70 21.32 5.89
CA LYS A 181 19.80 22.68 5.34
C LYS A 181 20.76 22.72 4.16
N LYS A 182 21.95 22.10 4.29
CA LYS A 182 22.93 22.03 3.21
C LYS A 182 22.33 21.37 1.96
N GLU A 183 21.59 20.27 2.12
CA GLU A 183 20.92 19.58 1.00
C GLU A 183 19.80 20.44 0.42
N ALA A 184 18.90 20.97 1.25
CA ALA A 184 17.75 21.75 0.81
C ALA A 184 18.15 23.02 0.06
N LEU A 185 19.24 23.66 0.44
CA LEU A 185 19.72 24.89 -0.22
C LEU A 185 20.14 24.68 -1.67
N ALA A 186 20.41 23.46 -2.10
CA ALA A 186 20.65 23.12 -3.50
C ALA A 186 19.37 23.14 -4.37
N TYR A 187 18.18 23.09 -3.76
CA TYR A 187 16.89 23.06 -4.47
C TYR A 187 16.23 24.43 -4.53
N THR A 188 16.86 25.37 -5.22
CA THR A 188 16.26 26.70 -5.47
C THR A 188 14.90 26.58 -6.16
N PRO A 189 14.01 27.60 -6.08
CA PRO A 189 12.74 27.58 -6.81
C PRO A 189 12.90 27.23 -8.30
N SER A 190 13.94 27.77 -8.94
CA SER A 190 14.24 27.51 -10.36
C SER A 190 14.62 26.05 -10.63
N ILE A 191 15.47 25.45 -9.78
CA ILE A 191 15.84 24.03 -9.89
C ILE A 191 14.63 23.14 -9.61
N THR A 192 13.85 23.46 -8.59
CA THR A 192 12.63 22.74 -8.22
C THR A 192 11.61 22.79 -9.35
N ALA A 193 11.41 23.95 -9.98
CA ALA A 193 10.51 24.13 -11.12
C ALA A 193 10.90 23.23 -12.31
N LYS A 194 12.19 23.12 -12.63
CA LYS A 194 12.68 22.21 -13.69
C LYS A 194 12.28 20.75 -13.45
N TRP A 195 12.36 20.28 -12.22
CA TRP A 195 12.03 18.91 -11.88
C TRP A 195 10.52 18.69 -11.80
N THR A 196 9.82 19.52 -11.06
CA THR A 196 8.40 19.33 -10.72
C THR A 196 7.44 19.71 -11.85
N GLY A 197 7.85 20.64 -12.73
CA GLY A 197 6.99 21.22 -13.74
C GLY A 197 6.10 22.35 -13.23
N LEU A 198 6.16 22.68 -11.94
CA LEU A 198 5.53 23.90 -11.39
C LEU A 198 6.32 25.14 -11.78
N SER A 199 5.67 26.29 -11.77
CA SER A 199 6.36 27.57 -11.84
C SER A 199 7.10 27.90 -10.54
N GLU A 200 8.12 28.77 -10.61
CA GLU A 200 8.82 29.28 -9.42
C GLU A 200 7.84 29.99 -8.47
N GLU A 201 6.87 30.71 -9.03
CA GLU A 201 5.85 31.43 -8.27
C GLU A 201 4.96 30.47 -7.47
N GLU A 202 4.50 29.37 -8.07
CA GLU A 202 3.69 28.35 -7.37
C GLU A 202 4.46 27.74 -6.20
N ILE A 203 5.77 27.46 -6.38
CA ILE A 203 6.63 26.93 -5.32
C ILE A 203 6.77 27.93 -4.17
N LEU A 204 7.06 29.20 -4.49
CA LEU A 204 7.18 30.27 -3.50
C LEU A 204 5.87 30.50 -2.74
N LEU A 205 4.73 30.53 -3.45
CA LEU A 205 3.41 30.72 -2.84
C LEU A 205 3.05 29.56 -1.91
N LEU A 206 3.31 28.31 -2.32
CA LEU A 206 3.04 27.13 -1.49
C LEU A 206 3.92 27.14 -0.22
N ALA A 207 5.22 27.43 -0.36
CA ALA A 207 6.14 27.45 0.76
C ALA A 207 5.76 28.54 1.78
N ARG A 208 5.45 29.76 1.33
CA ARG A 208 4.99 30.86 2.18
C ARG A 208 3.65 30.54 2.85
N LEU A 209 2.69 30.01 2.08
CA LEU A 209 1.39 29.59 2.62
C LEU A 209 1.57 28.55 3.74
N TYR A 210 2.43 27.55 3.53
CA TYR A 210 2.69 26.52 4.54
C TYR A 210 3.46 27.06 5.76
N GLY A 211 4.50 27.87 5.55
CA GLY A 211 5.32 28.42 6.63
C GLY A 211 4.60 29.48 7.49
N GLN A 212 3.63 30.20 6.91
CA GLN A 212 2.90 31.28 7.59
C GLN A 212 1.58 30.83 8.21
N THR A 213 1.13 29.59 7.92
CA THR A 213 -0.15 29.09 8.42
C THR A 213 0.04 28.06 9.54
N THR A 214 -0.55 28.32 10.69
CA THR A 214 -0.55 27.42 11.85
C THR A 214 -1.95 27.34 12.45
N PRO A 215 -2.51 26.14 12.70
CA PRO A 215 -1.94 24.81 12.41
C PRO A 215 -2.07 24.39 10.94
N SER A 216 -1.02 23.71 10.43
CA SER A 216 -0.99 23.11 9.09
C SER A 216 -0.85 21.60 9.15
N PHE A 217 -1.64 20.90 8.38
CA PHE A 217 -1.68 19.44 8.33
C PHE A 217 -1.30 18.90 6.93
N ILE A 218 -0.50 17.84 6.88
CA ILE A 218 -0.15 17.14 5.64
C ILE A 218 -0.71 15.73 5.66
N ARG A 219 -1.66 15.41 4.77
CA ARG A 219 -2.09 14.05 4.48
C ARG A 219 -1.18 13.45 3.41
N ILE A 220 -0.26 12.58 3.80
CA ILE A 220 0.68 11.90 2.90
C ILE A 220 0.00 10.64 2.37
N GLY A 221 -0.29 10.60 1.07
CA GLY A 221 -0.94 9.48 0.40
C GLY A 221 -0.02 8.30 0.11
N ASN A 222 -0.60 7.25 -0.47
CA ASN A 222 0.16 6.09 -0.92
C ASN A 222 0.64 6.23 -2.38
N GLY A 223 0.06 7.14 -3.17
CA GLY A 223 0.41 7.30 -4.58
C GLY A 223 1.89 7.58 -4.80
N LEU A 224 2.44 8.52 -4.05
CA LEU A 224 3.84 8.95 -4.21
C LEU A 224 4.89 7.90 -3.82
N GLN A 225 4.54 6.89 -3.02
CA GLN A 225 5.50 5.85 -2.60
C GLN A 225 5.68 4.69 -3.59
N HIS A 226 4.82 4.60 -4.63
CA HIS A 226 4.91 3.55 -5.66
C HIS A 226 5.87 3.91 -6.80
N HIS A 227 6.81 4.79 -6.52
CA HIS A 227 7.96 5.14 -7.35
C HIS A 227 9.26 4.54 -6.80
N GLU A 228 10.28 4.43 -7.66
CA GLU A 228 11.62 3.96 -7.28
C GLU A 228 12.24 4.76 -6.12
N ASN A 229 11.91 6.06 -6.03
CA ASN A 229 12.35 7.01 -5.00
C ASN A 229 11.27 7.31 -3.96
N GLY A 230 10.22 6.47 -3.90
CA GLY A 230 9.00 6.79 -3.14
C GLY A 230 9.16 6.81 -1.63
N GLY A 231 10.05 6.01 -1.08
CA GLY A 231 10.36 6.04 0.35
C GLY A 231 11.04 7.35 0.76
N MET A 232 12.01 7.81 -0.04
CA MET A 232 12.70 9.08 0.17
C MET A 232 11.75 10.28 -0.01
N ALA A 233 10.80 10.20 -0.93
CA ALA A 233 9.77 11.21 -1.11
C ALA A 233 8.93 11.40 0.16
N VAL A 234 8.45 10.30 0.76
CA VAL A 234 7.72 10.35 2.03
C VAL A 234 8.60 10.90 3.15
N ARG A 235 9.88 10.50 3.21
CA ARG A 235 10.82 10.98 4.21
C ARG A 235 11.02 12.50 4.12
N ALA A 236 11.21 13.02 2.92
CA ALA A 236 11.36 14.45 2.70
C ALA A 236 10.12 15.24 3.18
N ILE A 237 8.92 14.79 2.79
CA ILE A 237 7.67 15.41 3.24
C ILE A 237 7.50 15.34 4.77
N ALA A 238 7.89 14.22 5.40
CA ALA A 238 7.79 14.04 6.85
C ALA A 238 8.66 15.02 7.66
N CYS A 239 9.71 15.61 7.05
CA CYS A 239 10.54 16.63 7.69
C CYS A 239 9.86 18.01 7.77
N LEU A 240 8.94 18.34 6.86
CA LEU A 240 8.32 19.67 6.78
C LEU A 240 7.62 20.11 8.08
N PRO A 241 6.78 19.26 8.74
CA PRO A 241 6.12 19.69 9.98
C PRO A 241 7.09 19.97 11.13
N ALA A 242 8.25 19.31 11.15
CA ALA A 242 9.26 19.56 12.18
C ALA A 242 10.07 20.84 11.92
N LEU A 243 10.26 21.22 10.65
CA LEU A 243 10.88 22.48 10.30
C LEU A 243 10.04 23.70 10.72
N THR A 244 8.72 23.58 10.65
CA THR A 244 7.78 24.68 10.90
C THR A 244 7.03 24.56 12.24
N GLY A 245 7.48 23.67 13.14
CA GLY A 245 6.91 23.51 14.48
C GLY A 245 5.44 23.07 14.50
N GLN A 246 4.97 22.35 13.48
CA GLN A 246 3.56 21.93 13.39
C GLN A 246 3.21 20.72 14.28
N TRP A 247 4.21 19.97 14.74
CA TRP A 247 4.00 18.87 15.66
C TRP A 247 3.67 19.37 17.08
N GLY A 248 2.72 18.69 17.76
CA GLY A 248 2.27 19.08 19.10
C GLY A 248 1.21 20.17 19.11
N ILE A 249 0.85 20.71 17.96
CA ILE A 249 -0.23 21.67 17.79
C ILE A 249 -1.49 20.93 17.32
N ARG A 250 -2.62 21.16 17.96
CA ARG A 250 -3.90 20.58 17.57
C ARG A 250 -4.26 20.94 16.13
N GLY A 251 -4.46 19.94 15.28
CA GLY A 251 -4.70 20.13 13.85
C GLY A 251 -3.45 20.35 13.00
N GLY A 252 -2.24 20.33 13.61
CA GLY A 252 -0.95 20.44 12.92
C GLY A 252 -0.24 19.08 12.79
N GLY A 253 0.78 19.01 11.93
CA GLY A 253 1.61 17.82 11.73
C GLY A 253 1.35 17.09 10.44
N ALA A 254 1.61 15.79 10.41
CA ALA A 254 1.40 14.94 9.23
C ALA A 254 0.77 13.59 9.57
N LEU A 255 0.13 12.98 8.57
CA LEU A 255 -0.43 11.64 8.65
C LEU A 255 -0.09 10.85 7.39
N LYS A 256 0.87 9.92 7.50
CA LYS A 256 1.12 8.86 6.53
C LYS A 256 0.29 7.62 6.86
N GLY A 257 0.30 7.24 8.14
CA GLY A 257 -0.49 6.16 8.68
C GLY A 257 -0.34 6.06 10.20
N ASN A 258 -1.27 5.33 10.83
CA ASN A 258 -1.39 5.21 12.28
C ASN A 258 -1.31 3.77 12.81
N SER A 259 -0.83 2.84 11.98
CA SER A 259 -0.70 1.42 12.39
C SER A 259 0.23 1.22 13.60
N GLY A 260 1.12 2.15 13.87
CA GLY A 260 2.04 2.11 15.01
C GLY A 260 1.39 2.44 16.36
N PHE A 261 0.14 2.90 16.39
CA PHE A 261 -0.57 3.16 17.65
C PHE A 261 -1.12 1.89 18.29
N PHE A 262 -1.31 0.81 17.53
CA PHE A 262 -1.86 -0.44 18.03
C PHE A 262 -0.75 -1.32 18.59
N PRO A 263 -0.67 -1.51 19.93
CA PRO A 263 0.47 -2.12 20.61
C PRO A 263 0.36 -3.66 20.68
N PHE A 264 -0.10 -4.30 19.59
CA PHE A 264 -0.26 -5.75 19.57
C PHE A 264 1.07 -6.49 19.72
N HIS A 265 1.11 -7.47 20.59
CA HIS A 265 2.23 -8.38 20.78
C HIS A 265 2.20 -9.49 19.72
N ARG A 266 2.63 -9.15 18.49
CA ARG A 266 2.60 -10.06 17.34
C ARG A 266 3.25 -11.40 17.59
N TYR A 267 4.27 -11.46 18.44
CA TYR A 267 4.89 -12.72 18.83
C TYR A 267 3.89 -13.71 19.43
N LYS A 268 3.01 -13.26 20.32
CA LYS A 268 1.96 -14.09 20.92
C LYS A 268 0.88 -14.48 19.91
N ILE A 269 0.51 -13.55 19.03
CA ILE A 269 -0.52 -13.77 18.00
C ILE A 269 -0.04 -14.80 16.98
N GLN A 270 1.16 -14.60 16.43
CA GLN A 270 1.68 -15.32 15.27
C GLN A 270 2.50 -16.55 15.64
N ARG A 271 3.00 -16.66 16.86
CA ARG A 271 3.82 -17.77 17.37
C ARG A 271 5.01 -18.11 16.46
N PRO A 272 5.95 -17.19 16.19
CA PRO A 272 7.13 -17.48 15.39
C PRO A 272 8.09 -18.48 16.05
N ASP A 273 7.96 -18.72 17.35
CA ASP A 273 8.68 -19.77 18.09
C ASP A 273 8.38 -21.20 17.58
N LEU A 274 7.23 -21.40 16.91
CA LEU A 274 6.88 -22.66 16.28
C LEU A 274 7.71 -22.95 15.02
N HIS A 275 8.35 -21.92 14.45
CA HIS A 275 9.12 -22.06 13.21
C HIS A 275 10.55 -22.55 13.50
N GLN A 276 10.87 -23.76 13.08
CA GLN A 276 12.15 -24.38 13.35
C GLN A 276 12.96 -24.75 12.10
N ASN A 277 12.51 -24.36 10.91
CA ASN A 277 13.24 -24.64 9.66
C ASN A 277 14.30 -23.56 9.37
N PRO A 278 15.62 -23.83 9.55
CA PRO A 278 16.66 -22.85 9.29
C PRO A 278 16.87 -22.57 7.79
N ARG A 279 16.30 -23.39 6.91
CA ARG A 279 16.43 -23.23 5.44
C ARG A 279 15.34 -22.32 4.86
N ALA A 280 14.29 -22.02 5.64
CA ALA A 280 13.25 -21.12 5.22
C ALA A 280 13.80 -19.73 4.89
N TYR A 281 13.31 -19.14 3.83
CA TYR A 281 13.74 -17.83 3.35
C TYR A 281 12.55 -16.91 3.13
N THR A 282 12.83 -15.61 3.06
CA THR A 282 11.79 -14.61 2.85
C THR A 282 11.69 -14.24 1.38
N ILE A 283 10.49 -14.30 0.83
CA ILE A 283 10.16 -13.86 -0.52
C ILE A 283 9.40 -12.54 -0.43
N ASN A 284 9.92 -11.50 -1.10
CA ASN A 284 9.16 -10.26 -1.28
C ASN A 284 7.99 -10.52 -2.22
N MET A 285 6.77 -10.20 -1.78
CA MET A 285 5.55 -10.50 -2.53
C MET A 285 5.51 -9.84 -3.92
N ASN A 286 6.22 -8.72 -4.11
CA ASN A 286 6.33 -8.05 -5.41
C ASN A 286 7.21 -8.82 -6.41
N GLN A 287 7.97 -9.80 -5.93
CA GLN A 287 8.88 -10.64 -6.73
C GLN A 287 8.35 -12.06 -6.91
N LEU A 288 7.03 -12.27 -6.76
CA LEU A 288 6.40 -13.59 -6.89
C LEU A 288 6.77 -14.29 -8.19
N GLY A 289 6.69 -13.60 -9.34
CA GLY A 289 6.99 -14.21 -10.64
C GLY A 289 8.45 -14.69 -10.72
N ASN A 290 9.41 -13.92 -10.21
CA ASN A 290 10.80 -14.35 -10.13
C ASN A 290 10.96 -15.56 -9.19
N ALA A 291 10.31 -15.55 -8.02
CA ALA A 291 10.37 -16.63 -7.05
C ALA A 291 9.79 -17.94 -7.59
N LEU A 292 8.67 -17.88 -8.28
CA LEU A 292 8.06 -19.07 -8.89
C LEU A 292 8.92 -19.65 -10.02
N LEU A 293 9.71 -18.84 -10.72
CA LEU A 293 10.57 -19.29 -11.82
C LEU A 293 12.00 -19.61 -11.38
N ASP A 294 12.36 -19.36 -10.12
CA ASP A 294 13.67 -19.67 -9.58
C ASP A 294 13.83 -21.19 -9.36
N ARG A 295 14.75 -21.80 -10.11
CA ARG A 295 15.07 -23.23 -10.00
C ARG A 295 16.05 -23.55 -8.86
N SER A 296 16.78 -22.55 -8.38
CA SER A 296 17.76 -22.73 -7.30
C SER A 296 17.10 -22.81 -5.92
N ARG A 297 15.93 -22.19 -5.77
CA ARG A 297 15.08 -22.19 -4.58
C ARG A 297 13.63 -22.52 -4.98
N PRO A 298 13.34 -23.76 -5.38
CA PRO A 298 12.09 -24.10 -6.03
C PRO A 298 10.92 -24.02 -5.07
N ILE A 299 9.93 -23.18 -5.37
CA ILE A 299 8.59 -23.26 -4.76
C ILE A 299 7.81 -24.37 -5.46
N LYS A 300 7.28 -25.30 -4.68
CA LYS A 300 6.51 -26.46 -5.13
C LYS A 300 5.05 -26.43 -4.68
N VAL A 301 4.75 -25.63 -3.64
CA VAL A 301 3.40 -25.32 -3.22
C VAL A 301 3.24 -23.82 -3.08
N LEU A 302 2.18 -23.28 -3.66
CA LEU A 302 1.71 -21.93 -3.46
C LEU A 302 0.31 -21.97 -2.83
N PHE A 303 0.18 -21.48 -1.59
CA PHE A 303 -1.11 -21.37 -0.92
C PHE A 303 -1.55 -19.91 -0.89
N VAL A 304 -2.54 -19.57 -1.71
CA VAL A 304 -3.05 -18.20 -1.87
C VAL A 304 -4.32 -17.99 -1.05
N TYR A 305 -4.33 -16.96 -0.22
CA TYR A 305 -5.53 -16.53 0.53
C TYR A 305 -5.48 -15.02 0.75
N ASN A 306 -6.64 -14.36 0.88
CA ASN A 306 -6.72 -12.90 1.00
C ASN A 306 -5.98 -12.15 -0.13
N SER A 307 -5.85 -12.72 -1.31
CA SER A 307 -5.07 -12.12 -2.40
C SER A 307 -5.43 -12.70 -3.76
N ASN A 308 -5.27 -11.89 -4.83
CA ASN A 308 -5.46 -12.30 -6.22
C ASN A 308 -4.19 -11.98 -7.03
N PRO A 309 -3.06 -12.72 -6.81
CA PRO A 309 -1.76 -12.37 -7.40
C PRO A 309 -1.74 -12.40 -8.94
N ALA A 310 -2.54 -13.26 -9.60
CA ALA A 310 -2.63 -13.28 -11.07
C ALA A 310 -3.20 -11.98 -11.67
N GLN A 311 -3.64 -11.04 -10.82
CA GLN A 311 -4.11 -9.72 -11.22
C GLN A 311 -3.35 -8.58 -10.51
N VAL A 312 -3.05 -8.72 -9.20
CA VAL A 312 -2.52 -7.61 -8.41
C VAL A 312 -0.98 -7.59 -8.33
N ALA A 313 -0.31 -8.72 -8.49
CA ALA A 313 1.16 -8.75 -8.47
C ALA A 313 1.75 -8.11 -9.73
N PRO A 314 2.91 -7.44 -9.64
CA PRO A 314 3.57 -6.87 -10.83
C PRO A 314 4.17 -7.97 -11.73
N ASP A 315 4.45 -7.61 -13.01
CA ASP A 315 5.04 -8.51 -14.02
C ASP A 315 4.20 -9.79 -14.23
N GLN A 316 2.94 -9.58 -14.59
CA GLN A 316 1.93 -10.62 -14.73
C GLN A 316 2.34 -11.78 -15.64
N GLN A 317 3.17 -11.52 -16.67
CA GLN A 317 3.63 -12.61 -17.54
C GLN A 317 4.49 -13.61 -16.78
N LYS A 318 5.42 -13.15 -15.93
CA LYS A 318 6.22 -14.06 -15.10
C LYS A 318 5.39 -14.75 -14.03
N VAL A 319 4.44 -14.02 -13.41
CA VAL A 319 3.53 -14.62 -12.43
C VAL A 319 2.73 -15.75 -13.05
N ARG A 320 2.10 -15.51 -14.21
CA ARG A 320 1.32 -16.51 -14.94
C ARG A 320 2.17 -17.68 -15.43
N ALA A 321 3.37 -17.40 -15.97
CA ALA A 321 4.30 -18.45 -16.35
C ALA A 321 4.70 -19.33 -15.16
N GLY A 322 4.89 -18.73 -13.98
CA GLY A 322 5.15 -19.47 -12.75
C GLY A 322 3.96 -20.31 -12.28
N LEU A 323 2.74 -19.76 -12.35
CA LEU A 323 1.50 -20.45 -11.97
C LEU A 323 1.13 -21.61 -12.93
N LEU A 324 1.57 -21.54 -14.18
CA LEU A 324 1.32 -22.59 -15.20
C LEU A 324 2.31 -23.77 -15.12
N ARG A 325 3.22 -23.79 -14.15
CA ARG A 325 4.18 -24.88 -14.02
C ARG A 325 3.48 -26.16 -13.58
N ASP A 326 3.72 -27.27 -14.27
CA ASP A 326 3.17 -28.60 -13.96
C ASP A 326 3.66 -29.16 -12.62
N ASP A 327 4.79 -28.65 -12.11
CA ASP A 327 5.42 -29.08 -10.86
C ASP A 327 5.12 -28.14 -9.66
N LEU A 328 4.18 -27.21 -9.83
CA LEU A 328 3.66 -26.34 -8.78
C LEU A 328 2.25 -26.76 -8.40
N PHE A 329 2.03 -27.07 -7.14
CA PHE A 329 0.70 -27.30 -6.59
C PHE A 329 0.16 -25.99 -6.02
N THR A 330 -0.96 -25.52 -6.56
CA THR A 330 -1.55 -24.21 -6.18
C THR A 330 -2.92 -24.39 -5.52
N VAL A 331 -3.05 -23.92 -4.29
CA VAL A 331 -4.31 -23.85 -3.54
C VAL A 331 -4.74 -22.39 -3.45
N VAL A 332 -6.01 -22.09 -3.74
CA VAL A 332 -6.59 -20.75 -3.62
C VAL A 332 -7.82 -20.79 -2.72
N HIS A 333 -7.82 -19.95 -1.68
CA HIS A 333 -8.95 -19.74 -0.77
C HIS A 333 -9.48 -18.32 -0.95
N ASP A 334 -10.62 -18.18 -1.61
CA ASP A 334 -11.19 -16.88 -1.98
C ASP A 334 -12.73 -16.90 -1.98
N HIS A 335 -13.35 -15.72 -1.99
CA HIS A 335 -14.81 -15.54 -2.06
C HIS A 335 -15.36 -15.85 -3.46
N PHE A 336 -14.56 -15.66 -4.49
CA PHE A 336 -14.94 -15.77 -5.90
C PHE A 336 -13.90 -16.54 -6.70
N LEU A 337 -14.33 -17.05 -7.86
CA LEU A 337 -13.43 -17.62 -8.86
C LEU A 337 -12.66 -16.47 -9.54
N THR A 338 -11.61 -16.00 -8.88
CA THR A 338 -10.73 -14.92 -9.32
C THR A 338 -9.82 -15.35 -10.47
N ASP A 339 -9.09 -14.39 -11.07
CA ASP A 339 -8.10 -14.73 -12.10
C ASP A 339 -7.03 -15.71 -11.59
N THR A 340 -6.69 -15.66 -10.31
CA THR A 340 -5.75 -16.62 -9.70
C THR A 340 -6.32 -18.03 -9.65
N CYS A 341 -7.61 -18.18 -9.40
CA CYS A 341 -8.27 -19.50 -9.38
C CYS A 341 -8.14 -20.24 -10.72
N ARG A 342 -7.98 -19.54 -11.84
CA ARG A 342 -7.79 -20.17 -13.16
C ARG A 342 -6.53 -21.02 -13.26
N TYR A 343 -5.59 -20.83 -12.34
CA TYR A 343 -4.30 -21.54 -12.27
C TYR A 343 -4.22 -22.50 -11.07
N ALA A 344 -5.30 -22.61 -10.29
CA ALA A 344 -5.31 -23.42 -9.07
C ALA A 344 -5.63 -24.88 -9.35
N ASP A 345 -5.00 -25.78 -8.59
CA ASP A 345 -5.34 -27.19 -8.51
C ASP A 345 -6.54 -27.40 -7.58
N ILE A 346 -6.60 -26.62 -6.48
CA ILE A 346 -7.71 -26.64 -5.52
C ILE A 346 -8.18 -25.21 -5.27
N VAL A 347 -9.51 -25.01 -5.32
CA VAL A 347 -10.17 -23.76 -4.93
C VAL A 347 -11.10 -24.02 -3.75
N LEU A 348 -10.92 -23.26 -2.68
CA LEU A 348 -11.66 -23.38 -1.43
C LEU A 348 -12.51 -22.12 -1.22
N PRO A 349 -13.79 -22.24 -0.79
CA PRO A 349 -14.67 -21.12 -0.55
C PRO A 349 -14.36 -20.45 0.79
N ALA A 350 -14.12 -19.14 0.78
CA ALA A 350 -13.83 -18.32 1.95
C ALA A 350 -15.08 -17.56 2.44
N THR A 351 -15.20 -17.39 3.77
CA THR A 351 -16.21 -16.53 4.38
C THR A 351 -15.91 -15.06 4.13
N THR A 352 -16.95 -14.25 4.01
CA THR A 352 -16.86 -12.79 4.08
C THR A 352 -16.68 -12.33 5.54
N HIS A 353 -16.39 -11.05 5.74
CA HIS A 353 -16.26 -10.50 7.09
C HIS A 353 -17.57 -10.54 7.90
N PHE A 354 -18.73 -10.63 7.27
CA PHE A 354 -20.02 -10.76 7.98
C PHE A 354 -20.24 -12.14 8.62
N GLU A 355 -19.44 -13.13 8.28
CA GLU A 355 -19.64 -14.54 8.59
C GLU A 355 -18.65 -15.09 9.63
N ASN A 356 -17.69 -14.27 10.10
CA ASN A 356 -16.64 -14.74 11.04
C ASN A 356 -16.31 -13.70 12.10
N TRP A 357 -15.73 -14.18 13.20
CA TRP A 357 -15.12 -13.34 14.21
C TRP A 357 -13.83 -12.70 13.68
N ASP A 358 -13.59 -11.45 14.05
CA ASP A 358 -12.30 -10.81 13.86
C ASP A 358 -12.11 -9.59 14.76
N LEU A 359 -10.91 -9.05 14.75
CA LEU A 359 -10.52 -7.82 15.43
C LEU A 359 -9.89 -6.88 14.39
N TYR A 360 -10.53 -5.72 14.16
CA TYR A 360 -10.09 -4.77 13.15
C TYR A 360 -9.38 -3.58 13.77
N LYS A 361 -8.14 -3.34 13.36
CA LYS A 361 -7.42 -2.07 13.54
C LYS A 361 -7.47 -1.27 12.24
N SER A 362 -7.22 0.05 12.34
CA SER A 362 -7.05 0.89 11.17
C SER A 362 -5.58 1.28 10.98
N TYR A 363 -5.21 1.61 9.75
CA TYR A 363 -3.98 2.34 9.45
C TYR A 363 -4.20 3.86 9.35
N TRP A 364 -5.42 4.35 9.56
CA TRP A 364 -5.78 5.76 9.48
C TRP A 364 -6.37 6.30 10.79
N HIS A 365 -7.52 5.78 11.27
CA HIS A 365 -8.11 6.16 12.55
C HIS A 365 -7.52 5.34 13.74
N LEU A 366 -7.84 5.74 14.96
CA LEU A 366 -7.33 5.14 16.19
C LEU A 366 -8.34 4.20 16.88
N TYR A 367 -9.35 3.72 16.18
CA TYR A 367 -10.33 2.80 16.73
C TYR A 367 -9.94 1.36 16.47
N LEU A 368 -9.98 0.55 17.53
CA LEU A 368 -9.99 -0.90 17.48
C LEU A 368 -11.45 -1.36 17.54
N GLN A 369 -11.84 -2.27 16.65
CA GLN A 369 -13.21 -2.70 16.48
C GLN A 369 -13.29 -4.22 16.61
N LEU A 370 -14.21 -4.70 17.46
CA LEU A 370 -14.60 -6.09 17.52
C LEU A 370 -15.62 -6.37 16.41
N HIS A 371 -15.45 -7.48 15.75
CA HIS A 371 -16.39 -7.98 14.77
C HIS A 371 -16.90 -9.36 15.18
N GLU A 372 -18.19 -9.48 15.40
CA GLU A 372 -18.91 -10.72 15.59
C GLU A 372 -19.60 -11.14 14.29
N PRO A 373 -19.75 -12.44 14.00
CA PRO A 373 -20.51 -12.86 12.84
C PRO A 373 -21.97 -12.42 12.96
N VAL A 374 -22.49 -11.77 11.92
CA VAL A 374 -23.88 -11.28 11.87
C VAL A 374 -24.78 -12.17 11.03
N ILE A 375 -24.17 -13.07 10.25
CA ILE A 375 -24.83 -14.13 9.49
C ILE A 375 -24.02 -15.42 9.60
N PRO A 376 -24.62 -16.60 9.46
CA PRO A 376 -23.87 -17.86 9.36
C PRO A 376 -23.09 -17.91 8.03
N PRO A 377 -22.00 -18.69 7.98
CA PRO A 377 -21.28 -18.94 6.73
C PRO A 377 -22.22 -19.39 5.61
N GLN A 378 -22.03 -18.81 4.42
CA GLN A 378 -22.84 -19.14 3.26
C GLN A 378 -22.33 -20.43 2.61
N GLY A 379 -23.26 -21.39 2.41
CA GLY A 379 -22.91 -22.67 1.84
C GLY A 379 -21.88 -23.42 2.69
N GLU A 380 -20.76 -23.78 2.09
CA GLU A 380 -19.65 -24.50 2.74
C GLU A 380 -18.42 -23.63 2.98
N ALA A 381 -18.58 -22.30 2.96
CA ALA A 381 -17.46 -21.38 3.17
C ALA A 381 -16.89 -21.49 4.58
N LYS A 382 -15.55 -21.40 4.69
CA LYS A 382 -14.83 -21.38 5.98
C LYS A 382 -13.96 -20.13 6.12
N SER A 383 -13.78 -19.66 7.35
CA SER A 383 -12.84 -18.58 7.65
C SER A 383 -11.40 -19.06 7.51
N ASN A 384 -10.45 -18.14 7.29
CA ASN A 384 -9.02 -18.51 7.32
C ASN A 384 -8.65 -19.12 8.67
N PHE A 385 -9.22 -18.61 9.76
CA PHE A 385 -8.98 -19.16 11.09
C PHE A 385 -9.38 -20.64 11.16
N THR A 386 -10.60 -20.98 10.76
CA THR A 386 -11.13 -22.35 10.74
C THR A 386 -10.30 -23.22 9.80
N LEU A 387 -10.05 -22.77 8.57
CA LEU A 387 -9.28 -23.51 7.57
C LEU A 387 -7.91 -23.94 8.09
N PHE A 388 -7.13 -23.00 8.62
CA PHE A 388 -5.77 -23.29 9.06
C PHE A 388 -5.74 -24.06 10.40
N LYS A 389 -6.76 -23.93 11.24
CA LYS A 389 -6.93 -24.77 12.42
C LYS A 389 -7.21 -26.22 12.04
N GLU A 390 -8.13 -26.49 11.14
CA GLU A 390 -8.45 -27.83 10.65
C GLU A 390 -7.29 -28.47 9.86
N LEU A 391 -6.56 -27.69 9.07
CA LEU A 391 -5.32 -28.16 8.41
C LEU A 391 -4.24 -28.53 9.44
N ALA A 392 -4.10 -27.78 10.53
CA ALA A 392 -3.15 -28.08 11.60
C ALA A 392 -3.48 -29.42 12.26
N GLU A 393 -4.76 -29.66 12.56
CA GLU A 393 -5.24 -30.92 13.13
C GLU A 393 -4.92 -32.11 12.21
N ARG A 394 -5.20 -31.98 10.90
CA ARG A 394 -4.93 -33.04 9.91
C ARG A 394 -3.46 -33.27 9.62
N MET A 395 -2.62 -32.25 9.82
CA MET A 395 -1.16 -32.40 9.80
C MET A 395 -0.60 -33.03 11.08
N GLY A 396 -1.44 -33.31 12.09
CA GLY A 396 -1.04 -33.86 13.39
C GLY A 396 -0.35 -32.83 14.30
N PHE A 397 -0.64 -31.53 14.15
CA PHE A 397 -0.09 -30.49 15.03
C PHE A 397 -0.92 -30.43 16.32
N ASP A 398 -0.36 -30.93 17.43
CA ASP A 398 -1.03 -31.04 18.72
C ASP A 398 -0.75 -29.88 19.69
N ASP A 399 -0.01 -28.86 19.24
CA ASP A 399 0.33 -27.68 20.05
C ASP A 399 -0.92 -26.95 20.56
N VAL A 400 -0.86 -26.47 21.80
CA VAL A 400 -1.92 -25.66 22.41
C VAL A 400 -2.29 -24.43 21.57
N ALA A 401 -1.34 -23.93 20.76
CA ALA A 401 -1.53 -22.82 19.84
C ALA A 401 -2.66 -23.01 18.82
N PHE A 402 -3.07 -24.25 18.54
CA PHE A 402 -4.13 -24.59 17.58
C PHE A 402 -5.46 -24.94 18.27
N ARG A 403 -5.50 -25.03 19.61
CA ARG A 403 -6.71 -25.45 20.34
C ARG A 403 -7.63 -24.31 20.74
N VAL A 404 -7.21 -23.05 20.52
CA VAL A 404 -7.98 -21.86 20.87
C VAL A 404 -9.17 -21.66 19.93
N THR A 405 -10.23 -21.03 20.43
CA THR A 405 -11.34 -20.49 19.61
C THR A 405 -11.03 -19.08 19.13
N GLU A 406 -11.81 -18.59 18.19
CA GLU A 406 -11.69 -17.20 17.70
C GLU A 406 -11.92 -16.18 18.83
N GLU A 407 -12.97 -16.38 19.63
CA GLU A 407 -13.30 -15.49 20.75
C GLU A 407 -12.24 -15.51 21.85
N GLU A 408 -11.71 -16.68 22.22
CA GLU A 408 -10.61 -16.80 23.20
C GLU A 408 -9.35 -16.08 22.70
N MET A 409 -9.01 -16.21 21.43
CA MET A 409 -7.87 -15.53 20.85
C MET A 409 -8.06 -14.01 20.83
N ILE A 410 -9.25 -13.50 20.52
CA ILE A 410 -9.56 -12.07 20.60
C ILE A 410 -9.40 -11.57 22.02
N LYS A 411 -9.98 -12.28 22.99
CA LYS A 411 -9.91 -11.94 24.42
C LYS A 411 -8.45 -11.85 24.88
N GLU A 412 -7.64 -12.86 24.57
CA GLU A 412 -6.20 -12.84 24.87
C GLU A 412 -5.49 -11.62 24.26
N ILE A 413 -5.77 -11.30 22.99
CA ILE A 413 -5.14 -10.18 22.30
C ILE A 413 -5.48 -8.83 22.93
N VAL A 414 -6.75 -8.59 23.28
CA VAL A 414 -7.18 -7.29 23.79
C VAL A 414 -6.81 -7.10 25.26
N GLU A 415 -6.90 -8.14 26.08
CA GLU A 415 -6.47 -8.11 27.46
C GLU A 415 -4.95 -7.92 27.59
N ASP A 416 -4.16 -8.52 26.69
CA ASP A 416 -2.69 -8.36 26.63
C ASP A 416 -2.24 -6.90 26.37
N ILE A 417 -3.10 -6.08 25.80
CA ILE A 417 -2.86 -4.65 25.58
C ILE A 417 -3.66 -3.75 26.56
N GLY A 418 -4.23 -4.33 27.61
CA GLY A 418 -4.92 -3.61 28.67
C GLY A 418 -6.32 -3.13 28.32
N ILE A 419 -6.99 -3.78 27.37
CA ILE A 419 -8.39 -3.50 27.02
C ILE A 419 -9.29 -4.54 27.66
N ASP A 420 -10.33 -4.10 28.36
CA ASP A 420 -11.36 -4.99 28.91
C ASP A 420 -12.20 -5.56 27.76
N TYR A 421 -12.24 -6.90 27.67
CA TYR A 421 -12.95 -7.60 26.60
C TYR A 421 -14.46 -7.39 26.68
N ASP A 422 -15.04 -7.43 27.89
CA ASP A 422 -16.50 -7.31 28.07
C ASP A 422 -16.96 -5.90 27.74
N GLU A 423 -16.17 -4.87 28.08
CA GLU A 423 -16.44 -3.49 27.67
C GLU A 423 -16.34 -3.33 26.15
N LEU A 424 -15.31 -3.90 25.51
CA LEU A 424 -15.17 -3.90 24.05
C LEU A 424 -16.34 -4.62 23.39
N LYS A 425 -16.76 -5.80 23.89
CA LYS A 425 -17.89 -6.57 23.38
C LYS A 425 -19.20 -5.79 23.47
N LYS A 426 -19.42 -5.10 24.58
CA LYS A 426 -20.62 -4.27 24.77
C LYS A 426 -20.69 -3.07 23.83
N LYS A 427 -19.56 -2.42 23.53
CA LYS A 427 -19.49 -1.21 22.71
C LYS A 427 -19.21 -1.48 21.23
N GLY A 428 -18.62 -2.63 20.90
CA GLY A 428 -18.14 -2.98 19.56
C GLY A 428 -16.83 -2.31 19.16
N TYR A 429 -16.37 -1.27 19.87
CA TYR A 429 -15.13 -0.56 19.57
C TYR A 429 -14.53 0.14 20.78
N VAL A 430 -13.23 0.45 20.68
CA VAL A 430 -12.51 1.30 21.62
C VAL A 430 -11.51 2.18 20.88
N LYS A 431 -11.34 3.44 21.32
CA LYS A 431 -10.32 4.34 20.78
C LYS A 431 -8.99 4.09 21.49
N ILE A 432 -7.95 3.78 20.71
CA ILE A 432 -6.58 3.55 21.19
C ILE A 432 -5.78 4.85 21.11
N GLY A 433 -5.18 5.25 22.23
CA GLY A 433 -4.39 6.48 22.32
C GLY A 433 -5.19 7.67 22.84
N ALA A 434 -4.48 8.63 23.41
CA ALA A 434 -5.07 9.84 23.97
C ALA A 434 -5.59 10.75 22.85
N ALA A 435 -6.74 11.40 23.09
CA ALA A 435 -7.27 12.45 22.24
C ALA A 435 -6.30 13.62 22.07
N ASN A 436 -5.39 13.82 23.01
CA ASN A 436 -4.33 14.80 22.95
C ASN A 436 -3.08 14.18 22.33
N ASN A 437 -2.71 14.69 21.17
CA ASN A 437 -1.46 14.35 20.50
C ASN A 437 -0.29 14.51 21.48
N THR A 438 0.30 13.41 21.92
CA THR A 438 1.35 13.39 22.96
C THR A 438 2.72 13.80 22.44
N PHE A 439 2.78 14.27 21.17
CA PHE A 439 3.99 14.87 20.64
C PHE A 439 4.28 16.21 21.35
N PRO A 440 5.50 16.51 21.76
CA PRO A 440 6.74 15.77 21.51
C PRO A 440 7.21 14.89 22.69
N GLN A 441 6.34 14.49 23.62
CA GLN A 441 6.73 13.80 24.85
C GLN A 441 7.48 12.48 24.60
N TYR A 442 7.18 11.81 23.47
CA TYR A 442 7.86 10.59 23.09
C TYR A 442 7.98 10.45 21.56
N ILE A 443 9.21 10.54 21.06
CA ILE A 443 9.55 10.25 19.66
C ILE A 443 10.36 8.94 19.66
N PRO A 444 9.85 7.83 19.07
CA PRO A 444 10.47 6.52 19.19
C PRO A 444 11.63 6.29 18.20
N THR A 445 12.40 7.33 17.90
CA THR A 445 13.67 7.26 17.19
C THR A 445 14.81 6.88 18.16
N PRO A 446 15.94 6.36 17.68
CA PRO A 446 17.11 6.13 18.51
C PRO A 446 17.60 7.38 19.28
N SER A 447 17.52 8.54 18.64
CA SER A 447 17.88 9.84 19.24
C SER A 447 16.82 10.42 20.17
N LYS A 448 15.60 9.83 20.20
CA LYS A 448 14.41 10.39 20.86
C LYS A 448 14.00 11.77 20.33
N LYS A 449 14.44 12.11 19.11
CA LYS A 449 14.13 13.34 18.39
C LYS A 449 13.70 13.03 16.96
N VAL A 450 13.12 14.00 16.26
CA VAL A 450 12.89 13.90 14.82
C VAL A 450 14.23 13.86 14.10
N GLU A 451 14.46 12.85 13.27
CA GLU A 451 15.75 12.64 12.61
C GLU A 451 15.72 13.20 11.18
N PHE A 452 16.20 14.43 10.99
CA PHE A 452 16.53 14.96 9.67
C PHE A 452 17.75 14.22 9.09
N TYR A 453 18.73 13.92 9.94
CA TYR A 453 19.84 13.03 9.64
C TYR A 453 19.66 11.70 10.38
N SER A 454 19.74 10.58 9.68
CA SER A 454 19.56 9.25 10.25
C SER A 454 20.84 8.41 10.17
N GLU A 455 21.46 8.16 11.31
CA GLU A 455 22.62 7.26 11.41
C GLU A 455 22.26 5.84 11.01
N ARG A 456 21.00 5.42 11.22
CA ARG A 456 20.52 4.11 10.80
C ARG A 456 20.54 3.98 9.27
N MET A 457 20.06 4.96 8.53
CA MET A 457 20.11 4.96 7.07
C MET A 457 21.54 4.91 6.55
N LYS A 458 22.44 5.69 7.16
CA LYS A 458 23.86 5.67 6.80
C LYS A 458 24.48 4.29 6.98
N LYS A 459 24.18 3.59 8.08
CA LYS A 459 24.64 2.23 8.33
C LYS A 459 24.07 1.21 7.33
N GLU A 460 22.87 1.44 6.84
CA GLU A 460 22.20 0.63 5.82
C GLU A 460 22.63 0.99 4.37
N GLY A 461 23.58 1.93 4.20
CA GLY A 461 24.08 2.37 2.90
C GLY A 461 23.14 3.32 2.14
N LEU A 462 22.15 3.89 2.83
CA LEU A 462 21.20 4.84 2.28
C LEU A 462 21.65 6.29 2.59
N PRO A 463 21.25 7.28 1.77
CA PRO A 463 21.49 8.69 2.08
C PRO A 463 20.92 9.07 3.45
N PRO A 464 21.73 9.60 4.38
CA PRO A 464 21.29 9.87 5.74
C PRO A 464 20.34 11.05 5.88
N VAL A 465 20.29 11.97 4.92
CA VAL A 465 19.34 13.07 4.79
C VAL A 465 18.39 12.84 3.62
N PRO A 466 17.22 13.49 3.57
CA PRO A 466 16.38 13.46 2.38
C PRO A 466 17.12 13.98 1.15
N VAL A 467 17.08 13.21 0.06
CA VAL A 467 17.63 13.56 -1.25
C VAL A 467 16.62 13.29 -2.34
N PHE A 468 16.77 13.91 -3.50
CA PHE A 468 15.99 13.59 -4.68
C PHE A 468 16.81 12.83 -5.70
N THR A 469 16.31 11.67 -6.13
CA THR A 469 16.87 10.89 -7.23
C THR A 469 15.86 10.89 -8.37
N PRO A 470 16.21 11.43 -9.55
CA PRO A 470 15.31 11.48 -10.69
C PRO A 470 15.06 10.09 -11.28
N ILE A 471 13.83 9.82 -11.68
CA ILE A 471 13.43 8.60 -12.37
C ILE A 471 13.58 8.81 -13.87
N GLN A 472 14.24 7.88 -14.55
CA GLN A 472 14.50 7.95 -15.98
C GLN A 472 13.99 6.70 -16.69
N PRO A 473 13.45 6.82 -17.94
CA PRO A 473 13.09 5.64 -18.71
C PRO A 473 14.34 4.83 -19.06
N MET A 474 14.29 3.52 -18.84
CA MET A 474 15.37 2.59 -19.20
C MET A 474 15.59 2.56 -20.72
N GLU A 475 14.52 2.74 -21.51
CA GLU A 475 14.56 2.71 -22.95
C GLU A 475 13.80 3.91 -23.54
N LYS A 476 14.45 4.68 -24.41
CA LYS A 476 13.85 5.88 -25.05
C LYS A 476 12.58 5.59 -25.87
N LYS A 477 12.39 4.33 -26.31
CA LYS A 477 11.19 3.94 -27.07
C LYS A 477 9.91 3.86 -26.22
N PHE A 478 10.02 3.94 -24.87
CA PHE A 478 8.89 3.97 -23.96
C PHE A 478 8.91 5.28 -23.16
N PRO A 479 8.47 6.40 -23.75
CA PRO A 479 8.67 7.73 -23.17
C PRO A 479 7.61 8.14 -22.14
N LEU A 480 6.43 7.46 -22.11
CA LEU A 480 5.33 7.86 -21.25
C LEU A 480 5.38 7.13 -19.92
N MET A 481 5.36 7.87 -18.81
CA MET A 481 5.29 7.27 -17.47
C MET A 481 3.84 6.85 -17.17
N LEU A 482 3.65 5.58 -16.84
CA LEU A 482 2.34 5.00 -16.55
C LEU A 482 1.96 5.24 -15.09
N ILE A 483 0.79 5.82 -14.86
CA ILE A 483 0.16 5.99 -13.56
C ILE A 483 -1.09 5.13 -13.50
N SER A 484 -1.14 4.17 -12.56
CA SER A 484 -2.27 3.25 -12.38
C SER A 484 -2.94 3.44 -11.02
N GLY A 485 -3.39 4.66 -10.75
CA GLY A 485 -4.12 4.99 -9.53
C GLY A 485 -5.46 4.22 -9.41
N PRO A 486 -6.06 4.14 -8.21
CA PRO A 486 -7.29 3.38 -7.97
C PRO A 486 -8.49 3.96 -8.71
N ASN A 487 -9.43 3.09 -9.08
CA ASN A 487 -10.78 3.44 -9.49
C ASN A 487 -11.58 4.03 -8.32
N HIS A 488 -12.72 4.63 -8.63
CA HIS A 488 -13.62 5.15 -7.59
C HIS A 488 -14.50 4.05 -6.97
N GLN A 489 -14.96 3.10 -7.78
CA GLN A 489 -15.91 2.07 -7.37
C GLN A 489 -15.25 0.74 -6.96
N PHE A 490 -13.96 0.54 -7.26
CA PHE A 490 -13.24 -0.69 -6.95
C PHE A 490 -12.17 -0.47 -5.88
N LEU A 491 -11.89 -1.51 -5.12
CA LEU A 491 -10.77 -1.56 -4.18
C LEU A 491 -9.76 -2.60 -4.69
N ASN A 492 -8.79 -2.18 -5.48
CA ASN A 492 -7.90 -3.06 -6.25
C ASN A 492 -8.73 -4.06 -7.09
N SER A 493 -8.52 -5.38 -6.91
CA SER A 493 -9.32 -6.40 -7.60
C SER A 493 -10.68 -6.68 -6.93
N THR A 494 -10.93 -6.15 -5.74
CA THR A 494 -12.18 -6.32 -5.00
C THR A 494 -13.26 -5.43 -5.61
N PHE A 495 -14.48 -5.94 -5.72
CA PHE A 495 -15.67 -5.32 -6.32
C PHE A 495 -15.67 -5.22 -7.85
N GLY A 496 -14.55 -5.50 -8.52
CA GLY A 496 -14.47 -5.49 -9.99
C GLY A 496 -15.37 -6.50 -10.71
N ASN A 497 -15.92 -7.49 -10.00
CA ASN A 497 -16.88 -8.48 -10.48
C ASN A 497 -18.34 -8.09 -10.20
N ILE A 498 -18.62 -7.01 -9.45
CA ILE A 498 -19.98 -6.58 -9.12
C ILE A 498 -20.56 -5.76 -10.28
N ALA A 499 -21.58 -6.30 -10.96
CA ALA A 499 -22.14 -5.72 -12.18
C ALA A 499 -22.62 -4.26 -11.99
N ALA A 500 -23.24 -3.93 -10.85
CA ALA A 500 -23.71 -2.57 -10.56
C ALA A 500 -22.53 -1.57 -10.45
N LEU A 501 -21.44 -1.96 -9.78
CA LEU A 501 -20.26 -1.12 -9.63
C LEU A 501 -19.48 -1.00 -10.94
N LYS A 502 -19.37 -2.09 -11.72
CA LYS A 502 -18.81 -2.04 -13.09
C LYS A 502 -19.58 -1.07 -13.98
N LYS A 503 -20.92 -1.08 -13.90
CA LYS A 503 -21.76 -0.14 -14.67
C LYS A 503 -21.49 1.32 -14.28
N LEU A 504 -21.28 1.61 -13.00
CA LEU A 504 -20.98 2.96 -12.50
C LEU A 504 -19.58 3.41 -12.91
N GLU A 505 -18.59 2.51 -12.88
CA GLU A 505 -17.20 2.83 -13.26
C GLU A 505 -17.02 2.92 -14.78
N GLY A 506 -17.82 2.19 -15.55
CA GLY A 506 -17.79 2.16 -17.01
C GLY A 506 -16.83 1.12 -17.57
N LYS A 507 -15.86 1.54 -18.39
CA LYS A 507 -14.87 0.69 -19.08
C LYS A 507 -13.46 1.15 -18.75
N PRO A 508 -12.45 0.24 -18.78
CA PRO A 508 -11.06 0.65 -18.65
C PRO A 508 -10.67 1.59 -19.80
N ARG A 509 -10.06 2.72 -19.44
CA ARG A 509 -9.63 3.74 -20.40
C ARG A 509 -8.20 4.17 -20.14
N LEU A 510 -7.48 4.47 -21.22
CA LEU A 510 -6.25 5.23 -21.17
C LEU A 510 -6.61 6.72 -21.18
N GLN A 511 -6.19 7.47 -20.17
CA GLN A 511 -6.14 8.93 -20.24
C GLN A 511 -4.76 9.35 -20.76
N ILE A 512 -4.75 10.22 -21.76
CA ILE A 512 -3.54 10.69 -22.42
C ILE A 512 -3.66 12.19 -22.72
N HIS A 513 -2.56 12.92 -22.52
CA HIS A 513 -2.54 14.36 -22.77
C HIS A 513 -2.73 14.68 -24.27
N PRO A 514 -3.43 15.79 -24.66
CA PRO A 514 -3.68 16.13 -26.05
C PRO A 514 -2.44 16.17 -26.94
N LYS A 515 -1.32 16.71 -26.46
CA LYS A 515 -0.07 16.76 -27.21
C LYS A 515 0.48 15.36 -27.51
N ASP A 516 0.46 14.46 -26.52
CA ASP A 516 0.92 13.07 -26.67
C ASP A 516 0.01 12.29 -27.63
N ALA A 517 -1.30 12.56 -27.55
CA ALA A 517 -2.31 11.95 -28.43
C ALA A 517 -2.14 12.39 -29.89
N ILE A 518 -1.92 13.69 -30.15
CA ILE A 518 -1.69 14.24 -31.49
C ILE A 518 -0.46 13.61 -32.13
N GLN A 519 0.65 13.50 -31.40
CA GLN A 519 1.88 12.87 -31.91
C GLN A 519 1.68 11.42 -32.37
N ARG A 520 0.67 10.73 -31.81
CA ARG A 520 0.34 9.32 -32.07
C ARG A 520 -0.90 9.12 -32.96
N GLY A 521 -1.51 10.21 -33.43
CA GLY A 521 -2.74 10.16 -34.23
C GLY A 521 -3.95 9.57 -33.48
N ILE A 522 -3.99 9.72 -32.13
CA ILE A 522 -5.02 9.17 -31.26
C ILE A 522 -6.08 10.22 -30.95
N LYS A 523 -7.34 9.80 -31.02
CA LYS A 523 -8.53 10.57 -30.60
C LYS A 523 -9.25 9.87 -29.48
N THR A 524 -10.07 10.61 -28.75
CA THR A 524 -10.98 10.01 -27.73
C THR A 524 -11.83 8.93 -28.39
N ASP A 525 -12.03 7.83 -27.64
CA ASP A 525 -12.71 6.59 -28.01
C ASP A 525 -11.99 5.72 -29.06
N ASP A 526 -10.83 6.12 -29.58
CA ASP A 526 -10.00 5.21 -30.36
C ASP A 526 -9.56 4.01 -29.51
N MET A 527 -9.58 2.81 -30.10
CA MET A 527 -8.95 1.65 -29.50
C MET A 527 -7.43 1.78 -29.62
N VAL A 528 -6.74 1.62 -28.49
CA VAL A 528 -5.29 1.74 -28.40
C VAL A 528 -4.66 0.53 -27.73
N ILE A 529 -3.38 0.32 -28.00
CA ILE A 529 -2.53 -0.64 -27.33
C ILE A 529 -1.50 0.16 -26.56
N VAL A 530 -1.51 -0.01 -25.23
CA VAL A 530 -0.48 0.48 -24.32
C VAL A 530 0.48 -0.66 -24.07
N TYR A 531 1.78 -0.47 -24.30
CA TYR A 531 2.74 -1.58 -24.25
C TYR A 531 4.13 -1.15 -23.81
N ASN A 532 4.88 -2.13 -23.35
CA ASN A 532 6.33 -2.06 -23.15
C ASN A 532 6.95 -3.46 -23.38
N GLN A 533 8.22 -3.65 -22.97
CA GLN A 533 8.92 -4.93 -23.12
C GLN A 533 8.31 -6.09 -22.33
N ARG A 534 7.46 -5.82 -21.32
CA ARG A 534 6.83 -6.84 -20.48
C ARG A 534 5.47 -7.32 -20.98
N GLY A 535 4.70 -6.41 -21.57
CA GLY A 535 3.35 -6.77 -22.00
C GLY A 535 2.62 -5.67 -22.73
N ARG A 536 1.32 -5.87 -22.89
CA ARG A 536 0.41 -4.93 -23.58
C ARG A 536 -1.00 -4.97 -23.01
N CYS A 537 -1.68 -3.82 -22.98
CA CYS A 537 -3.10 -3.68 -22.67
C CYS A 537 -3.84 -3.08 -23.86
N ARG A 538 -5.02 -3.59 -24.20
CA ARG A 538 -5.90 -3.04 -25.23
C ARG A 538 -7.10 -2.39 -24.56
N LEU A 539 -7.31 -1.09 -24.79
CA LEU A 539 -8.38 -0.31 -24.16
C LEU A 539 -8.73 0.92 -25.00
N SER A 540 -9.80 1.62 -24.66
CA SER A 540 -10.17 2.87 -25.35
C SER A 540 -9.39 4.07 -24.79
N ALA A 541 -9.05 5.02 -25.65
CA ALA A 541 -8.41 6.27 -25.26
C ALA A 541 -9.43 7.30 -24.75
N ASN A 542 -8.98 8.16 -23.83
CA ASN A 542 -9.63 9.39 -23.41
C ASN A 542 -8.59 10.51 -23.44
N VAL A 543 -8.67 11.39 -24.44
CA VAL A 543 -7.74 12.52 -24.58
C VAL A 543 -8.21 13.63 -23.62
N THR A 544 -7.35 14.02 -22.67
CA THR A 544 -7.72 14.95 -21.60
C THR A 544 -6.50 15.69 -21.03
N GLU A 545 -6.71 16.92 -20.57
CA GLU A 545 -5.74 17.72 -19.83
C GLU A 545 -5.68 17.38 -18.34
N ASP A 546 -6.48 16.42 -17.86
CA ASP A 546 -6.42 15.95 -16.47
C ASP A 546 -5.11 15.20 -16.15
N CYS A 547 -4.35 14.76 -17.17
CA CYS A 547 -3.01 14.17 -17.04
C CYS A 547 -1.94 15.07 -17.65
N LEU A 548 -0.70 14.93 -17.20
CA LEU A 548 0.44 15.69 -17.71
C LEU A 548 0.93 15.14 -19.07
N GLU A 549 1.51 16.02 -19.89
CA GLU A 549 2.33 15.63 -21.02
C GLU A 549 3.46 14.68 -20.55
N GLY A 550 3.70 13.62 -21.33
CA GLY A 550 4.66 12.56 -20.97
C GLY A 550 4.11 11.51 -19.97
N THR A 551 2.79 11.52 -19.67
CA THR A 551 2.17 10.51 -18.82
C THR A 551 1.04 9.76 -19.51
N ALA A 552 0.86 8.51 -19.10
CA ALA A 552 -0.27 7.65 -19.46
C ALA A 552 -0.99 7.23 -18.18
N VAL A 553 -2.30 7.48 -18.06
CA VAL A 553 -3.05 7.14 -16.86
C VAL A 553 -4.08 6.06 -17.16
N ILE A 554 -3.97 4.91 -16.49
CA ILE A 554 -4.93 3.80 -16.52
C ILE A 554 -5.41 3.55 -15.11
N GLN A 555 -6.64 3.96 -14.79
CA GLN A 555 -7.15 3.82 -13.44
C GLN A 555 -7.63 2.41 -13.15
N GLY A 556 -7.26 1.91 -11.97
CA GLY A 556 -7.75 0.70 -11.34
C GLY A 556 -7.21 -0.61 -11.88
N LEU A 557 -7.55 -1.65 -11.15
CA LEU A 557 -7.34 -3.03 -11.54
C LEU A 557 -8.67 -3.60 -12.00
N TRP A 558 -8.83 -3.74 -13.30
CA TRP A 558 -9.95 -4.41 -13.93
C TRP A 558 -9.61 -5.89 -14.08
N TRP A 559 -10.59 -6.76 -13.85
CA TRP A 559 -10.41 -8.18 -14.13
C TRP A 559 -10.16 -8.39 -15.62
N ASP A 560 -9.36 -9.39 -15.95
CA ASP A 560 -9.09 -9.74 -17.34
C ASP A 560 -10.41 -10.05 -18.07
N ASP A 561 -10.57 -9.51 -19.26
CA ASP A 561 -11.72 -9.73 -20.09
C ASP A 561 -11.27 -10.29 -21.45
N GLU A 562 -11.45 -11.57 -21.62
CA GLU A 562 -11.08 -12.29 -22.84
C GLU A 562 -11.87 -11.81 -24.06
N GLN A 563 -13.12 -11.35 -23.89
CA GLN A 563 -13.95 -10.88 -24.98
C GLN A 563 -13.47 -9.55 -25.57
N SER A 564 -13.05 -8.62 -24.71
CA SER A 564 -12.49 -7.34 -25.15
C SER A 564 -10.98 -7.40 -25.43
N GLY A 565 -10.31 -8.48 -25.03
CA GLY A 565 -8.86 -8.62 -25.09
C GLY A 565 -8.12 -7.72 -24.08
N PHE A 566 -8.84 -7.20 -23.06
CA PHE A 566 -8.23 -6.42 -21.98
C PHE A 566 -7.48 -7.34 -21.02
N GLN A 567 -6.26 -6.95 -20.69
CA GLN A 567 -5.47 -7.54 -19.61
C GLN A 567 -5.20 -6.50 -18.53
N SER A 568 -5.06 -6.95 -17.29
CA SER A 568 -4.72 -6.09 -16.15
C SER A 568 -3.50 -5.22 -16.45
N VAL A 569 -3.52 -3.96 -16.02
CA VAL A 569 -2.40 -3.02 -16.17
C VAL A 569 -1.07 -3.55 -15.63
N ASN A 570 -1.12 -4.51 -14.70
CA ASN A 570 0.07 -5.13 -14.11
C ASN A 570 0.85 -6.06 -15.08
N VAL A 571 0.36 -6.33 -16.28
CA VAL A 571 1.19 -6.93 -17.34
C VAL A 571 2.33 -5.99 -17.79
N LEU A 572 2.20 -4.67 -17.52
CA LEU A 572 3.18 -3.64 -17.87
C LEU A 572 4.17 -3.33 -16.74
N THR A 573 3.80 -3.58 -15.48
CA THR A 573 4.60 -3.21 -14.30
C THR A 573 5.78 -4.15 -14.07
N SER A 574 6.78 -3.71 -13.28
CA SER A 574 7.99 -4.50 -13.00
C SER A 574 8.03 -4.98 -11.56
N GLN A 575 8.83 -6.02 -11.32
CA GLN A 575 9.13 -6.51 -9.97
C GLN A 575 10.25 -5.73 -9.27
N GLN A 576 10.64 -4.57 -9.82
CA GLN A 576 11.60 -3.67 -9.19
C GLN A 576 11.06 -3.17 -7.86
N LEU A 577 11.92 -3.07 -6.86
CA LEU A 577 11.57 -2.59 -5.54
C LEU A 577 11.94 -1.12 -5.37
N ALA A 578 11.19 -0.42 -4.54
CA ALA A 578 11.46 0.96 -4.17
C ALA A 578 12.77 1.09 -3.37
N ASP A 579 13.26 2.30 -3.25
CA ASP A 579 14.50 2.70 -2.58
C ASP A 579 14.62 2.22 -1.13
N MET A 580 13.52 1.93 -0.47
CA MET A 580 13.50 1.36 0.88
C MET A 580 12.23 0.56 1.15
N GLY A 581 12.26 -0.29 2.18
CA GLY A 581 11.10 -1.06 2.65
C GLY A 581 10.57 -2.11 1.66
N GLY A 582 11.25 -2.37 0.54
CA GLY A 582 10.88 -3.41 -0.43
C GLY A 582 9.53 -3.20 -1.13
N GLY A 583 9.05 -1.95 -1.21
CA GLY A 583 7.75 -1.61 -1.82
C GLY A 583 7.71 -1.78 -3.34
N ALA A 584 6.51 -1.85 -3.91
CA ALA A 584 6.31 -1.96 -5.35
C ALA A 584 6.48 -0.62 -6.08
N CYS A 585 7.14 -0.64 -7.25
CA CYS A 585 7.35 0.53 -8.12
C CYS A 585 6.34 0.56 -9.28
N PHE A 586 5.04 0.50 -8.99
CA PHE A 586 4.00 0.46 -10.04
C PHE A 586 4.04 1.69 -10.96
N PHE A 587 4.38 2.87 -10.42
CA PHE A 587 4.34 4.14 -11.14
C PHE A 587 5.69 4.56 -11.75
N SER A 588 6.76 3.79 -11.53
CA SER A 588 8.02 3.90 -12.29
C SER A 588 8.02 2.96 -13.51
N THR A 589 6.86 2.85 -14.15
CA THR A 589 6.66 2.03 -15.34
C THR A 589 6.57 2.94 -16.55
N PHE A 590 7.36 2.64 -17.59
CA PHE A 590 7.34 3.39 -18.83
C PHE A 590 6.71 2.58 -19.96
N VAL A 591 5.94 3.26 -20.81
CA VAL A 591 5.14 2.65 -21.87
C VAL A 591 5.17 3.48 -23.15
N GLU A 592 4.78 2.85 -24.23
CA GLU A 592 4.37 3.51 -25.46
C GLU A 592 2.91 3.19 -25.76
N VAL A 593 2.26 4.07 -26.53
CA VAL A 593 0.86 3.96 -26.91
C VAL A 593 0.74 4.03 -28.43
N GLN A 594 0.06 3.09 -29.02
CA GLN A 594 -0.25 3.11 -30.46
C GLN A 594 -1.74 2.86 -30.70
N LYS A 595 -2.25 3.40 -31.78
CA LYS A 595 -3.61 3.09 -32.23
C LYS A 595 -3.70 1.62 -32.61
N ALA A 596 -4.72 0.92 -32.13
CA ALA A 596 -4.94 -0.47 -32.50
C ALA A 596 -5.35 -0.54 -33.98
N SER A 597 -4.77 -1.46 -34.73
CA SER A 597 -5.27 -1.80 -36.07
C SER A 597 -6.70 -2.32 -35.97
N GLN A 598 -7.54 -1.95 -36.91
CA GLN A 598 -8.94 -2.43 -36.96
C GLN A 598 -9.02 -3.93 -37.09
#